data_316cd9fce3cb6ab8d357bb1c9724dc64
#
_entry.id   316cd9fce3cb6ab8d357bb1c9724dc64
#
_cell.length_a   1.000
_cell.length_b   1.000
_cell.length_c   1.000
_cell.angle_alpha   90.00
_cell.angle_beta   90.00
_cell.angle_gamma   90.00
#
_symmetry.space_group_name_H-M   'P 1'
#
loop_
_entity.id
_entity.type
_entity.pdbx_description
1 polymer ?
#
loop_
_entity_poly.entity_id
_entity_poly.type
_entity_poly.pdbx_seq_one_letter_code
_entity_poly.pdbx_strand_id
1 'polypeptide(L)'
;MIQYHKIAVIGGTGKAGKYLVKNLLAQGFQIKILLRHPENFKIINPLIEVIKGDARDLTAIRILLEDCSAIISAVGQPKGEPSVFSQVSKNITEVMNEYGIKRYILLTGLNVDTPFDQKNEIVKQGTAWMYANYPLITADKQLEYEALVNSNIDWTLVRLPLIELTDKSYGVNINLKDCPGEKISATDLSYFLINQLHDQTYIKQAPFIASI
;
A
#
# COMPACT_ATOMS: atom_id res chain seq x y z
N MET A 1 9.54 21.79 -3.46
CA MET A 1 9.00 20.43 -3.73
C MET A 1 10.02 19.43 -3.21
N ILE A 2 9.57 18.46 -2.40
CA ILE A 2 10.43 17.33 -1.99
C ILE A 2 10.67 16.48 -3.23
N GLN A 3 11.92 16.30 -3.61
CA GLN A 3 12.29 15.45 -4.74
C GLN A 3 12.54 14.04 -4.19
N TYR A 4 11.69 13.09 -4.52
CA TYR A 4 11.89 11.68 -4.16
C TYR A 4 12.83 11.04 -5.19
N HIS A 5 14.03 10.64 -4.73
CA HIS A 5 15.04 10.08 -5.62
C HIS A 5 14.88 8.56 -5.82
N LYS A 6 14.64 7.83 -4.75
CA LYS A 6 14.47 6.37 -4.79
C LYS A 6 13.27 5.96 -3.91
N ILE A 7 12.38 5.14 -4.46
CA ILE A 7 11.16 4.68 -3.78
C ILE A 7 11.30 3.21 -3.44
N ALA A 8 11.12 2.88 -2.16
CA ALA A 8 11.01 1.48 -1.74
C ALA A 8 9.62 0.93 -2.11
N VAL A 9 9.57 -0.28 -2.65
CA VAL A 9 8.34 -0.95 -3.06
C VAL A 9 8.25 -2.34 -2.42
N ILE A 10 7.16 -2.61 -1.71
CA ILE A 10 6.82 -3.94 -1.22
C ILE A 10 5.54 -4.42 -1.89
N GLY A 11 5.45 -5.73 -2.19
CA GLY A 11 4.30 -6.31 -2.88
C GLY A 11 4.23 -6.00 -4.39
N GLY A 12 5.32 -5.52 -5.00
CA GLY A 12 5.37 -5.09 -6.40
C GLY A 12 5.12 -6.19 -7.44
N THR A 13 5.11 -7.48 -7.05
CA THR A 13 4.73 -8.60 -7.93
C THR A 13 3.27 -9.01 -7.79
N GLY A 14 2.55 -8.43 -6.83
CA GLY A 14 1.13 -8.69 -6.61
C GLY A 14 0.21 -8.10 -7.68
N LYS A 15 -1.10 -8.32 -7.54
CA LYS A 15 -2.12 -7.85 -8.51
C LYS A 15 -2.03 -6.34 -8.76
N ALA A 16 -2.08 -5.53 -7.71
CA ALA A 16 -1.93 -4.06 -7.79
C ALA A 16 -0.47 -3.64 -8.02
N GLY A 17 0.48 -4.33 -7.36
CA GLY A 17 1.89 -3.98 -7.37
C GLY A 17 2.54 -3.99 -8.76
N LYS A 18 2.09 -4.86 -9.67
CA LYS A 18 2.59 -4.89 -11.06
C LYS A 18 2.30 -3.57 -11.79
N TYR A 19 1.12 -3.01 -11.61
CA TYR A 19 0.74 -1.73 -12.20
C TYR A 19 1.50 -0.58 -11.54
N LEU A 20 1.70 -0.64 -10.23
CA LEU A 20 2.50 0.33 -9.50
C LEU A 20 3.95 0.37 -10.03
N VAL A 21 4.62 -0.79 -10.12
CA VAL A 21 5.99 -0.89 -10.65
C VAL A 21 6.05 -0.37 -12.10
N LYS A 22 5.13 -0.81 -12.97
CA LYS A 22 5.04 -0.36 -14.36
C LYS A 22 4.97 1.17 -14.46
N ASN A 23 4.09 1.80 -13.67
CA ASN A 23 3.84 3.23 -13.75
C ASN A 23 4.90 4.08 -13.02
N LEU A 24 5.54 3.58 -11.97
CA LEU A 24 6.72 4.22 -11.37
C LEU A 24 7.87 4.30 -12.39
N LEU A 25 8.15 3.21 -13.10
CA LEU A 25 9.19 3.16 -14.13
C LEU A 25 8.86 4.07 -15.31
N ALA A 26 7.60 4.08 -15.76
CA ALA A 26 7.15 4.95 -16.85
C ALA A 26 7.32 6.45 -16.51
N GLN A 27 7.27 6.81 -15.23
CA GLN A 27 7.50 8.17 -14.74
C GLN A 27 8.98 8.44 -14.37
N GLY A 28 9.88 7.47 -14.60
CA GLY A 28 11.32 7.62 -14.38
C GLY A 28 11.79 7.52 -12.92
N PHE A 29 10.95 7.00 -12.02
CA PHE A 29 11.37 6.77 -10.64
C PHE A 29 12.40 5.65 -10.54
N GLN A 30 13.45 5.87 -9.74
CA GLN A 30 14.29 4.78 -9.25
C GLN A 30 13.53 4.04 -8.15
N ILE A 31 13.49 2.71 -8.23
CA ILE A 31 12.80 1.88 -7.26
C ILE A 31 13.72 0.80 -6.68
N LYS A 32 13.55 0.56 -5.39
CA LYS A 32 14.15 -0.56 -4.67
C LYS A 32 13.02 -1.50 -4.26
N ILE A 33 13.00 -2.72 -4.78
CA ILE A 33 11.87 -3.64 -4.63
C ILE A 33 12.25 -4.84 -3.78
N LEU A 34 11.45 -5.15 -2.74
CA LEU A 34 11.64 -6.33 -1.90
C LEU A 34 10.88 -7.52 -2.48
N LEU A 35 11.59 -8.62 -2.74
CA LEU A 35 11.04 -9.83 -3.31
C LEU A 35 11.46 -11.06 -2.51
N ARG A 36 10.49 -11.91 -2.16
CA ARG A 36 10.77 -13.24 -1.55
C ARG A 36 11.40 -14.20 -2.56
N HIS A 37 10.96 -14.11 -3.81
CA HIS A 37 11.33 -14.97 -4.93
C HIS A 37 11.77 -14.14 -6.15
N PRO A 38 12.97 -13.52 -6.10
CA PRO A 38 13.47 -12.67 -7.19
C PRO A 38 13.66 -13.42 -8.51
N GLU A 39 13.88 -14.73 -8.48
CA GLU A 39 13.99 -15.59 -9.65
C GLU A 39 12.74 -15.60 -10.55
N ASN A 40 11.58 -15.23 -9.98
CA ASN A 40 10.31 -15.12 -10.69
C ASN A 40 10.07 -13.71 -11.27
N PHE A 41 10.93 -12.75 -10.97
CA PHE A 41 10.80 -11.38 -11.43
C PHE A 41 11.52 -11.20 -12.78
N LYS A 42 10.76 -10.87 -13.82
CA LYS A 42 11.25 -10.85 -15.21
C LYS A 42 11.56 -9.45 -15.76
N ILE A 43 11.28 -8.40 -14.97
CA ILE A 43 11.52 -7.02 -15.42
C ILE A 43 13.01 -6.72 -15.25
N ILE A 44 13.70 -6.42 -16.35
CA ILE A 44 15.07 -5.94 -16.36
C ILE A 44 15.03 -4.46 -16.73
N ASN A 45 15.37 -3.60 -15.78
CA ASN A 45 15.35 -2.15 -15.98
C ASN A 45 16.42 -1.51 -15.07
N PRO A 46 17.26 -0.60 -15.58
CA PRO A 46 18.34 0.03 -14.79
C PRO A 46 17.83 0.89 -13.62
N LEU A 47 16.54 1.25 -13.61
CA LEU A 47 15.91 1.99 -12.51
C LEU A 47 15.43 1.07 -11.37
N ILE A 48 15.59 -0.27 -11.51
CA ILE A 48 15.17 -1.23 -10.48
C ILE A 48 16.37 -1.84 -9.78
N GLU A 49 16.38 -1.71 -8.47
CA GLU A 49 17.24 -2.48 -7.57
C GLU A 49 16.39 -3.56 -6.87
N VAL A 50 16.76 -4.82 -7.01
CA VAL A 50 16.04 -5.95 -6.42
C VAL A 50 16.73 -6.39 -5.14
N ILE A 51 15.96 -6.38 -4.04
CA ILE A 51 16.38 -6.90 -2.74
C ILE A 51 15.66 -8.23 -2.48
N LYS A 52 16.42 -9.28 -2.21
CA LYS A 52 15.86 -10.57 -1.78
C LYS A 52 15.58 -10.54 -0.28
N GLY A 53 14.34 -10.80 0.11
CA GLY A 53 13.96 -10.87 1.53
C GLY A 53 12.47 -10.99 1.74
N ASP A 54 12.09 -11.17 2.99
CA ASP A 54 10.70 -11.16 3.46
C ASP A 54 10.45 -9.89 4.26
N ALA A 55 9.32 -9.23 4.05
CA ALA A 55 8.97 -8.00 4.76
C ALA A 55 8.73 -8.20 6.28
N ARG A 56 8.57 -9.44 6.72
CA ARG A 56 8.54 -9.81 8.14
C ARG A 56 9.92 -9.79 8.80
N ASP A 57 10.99 -9.79 8.00
CA ASP A 57 12.38 -9.68 8.49
C ASP A 57 12.81 -8.22 8.55
N LEU A 58 13.08 -7.74 9.75
CA LEU A 58 13.51 -6.38 10.01
C LEU A 58 14.82 -6.03 9.28
N THR A 59 15.74 -7.01 9.14
CA THR A 59 17.00 -6.82 8.42
C THR A 59 16.76 -6.59 6.93
N ALA A 60 15.83 -7.35 6.33
CA ALA A 60 15.46 -7.15 4.94
C ALA A 60 14.81 -5.77 4.70
N ILE A 61 14.03 -5.27 5.66
CA ILE A 61 13.47 -3.91 5.60
C ILE A 61 14.55 -2.84 5.73
N ARG A 62 15.58 -3.02 6.59
CA ARG A 62 16.73 -2.09 6.67
C ARG A 62 17.45 -1.98 5.33
N ILE A 63 17.77 -3.12 4.70
CA ILE A 63 18.41 -3.13 3.39
C ILE A 63 17.53 -2.48 2.33
N LEU A 64 16.21 -2.74 2.36
CA LEU A 64 15.27 -2.15 1.42
C LEU A 64 15.21 -0.63 1.54
N LEU A 65 15.13 -0.08 2.76
CA LEU A 65 14.90 1.34 3.00
C LEU A 65 16.18 2.19 2.95
N GLU A 66 17.35 1.57 2.97
CA GLU A 66 18.62 2.27 2.79
C GLU A 66 18.60 3.08 1.49
N ASP A 67 18.94 4.37 1.56
CA ASP A 67 18.92 5.35 0.45
C ASP A 67 17.53 5.63 -0.18
N CYS A 68 16.45 5.14 0.42
CA CYS A 68 15.11 5.47 -0.03
C CYS A 68 14.58 6.73 0.65
N SER A 69 13.77 7.49 -0.09
CA SER A 69 13.13 8.71 0.43
C SER A 69 11.66 8.54 0.80
N ALA A 70 11.02 7.48 0.30
CA ALA A 70 9.65 7.10 0.61
C ALA A 70 9.43 5.61 0.37
N ILE A 71 8.31 5.08 0.87
CA ILE A 71 7.90 3.71 0.63
C ILE A 71 6.45 3.62 0.17
N ILE A 72 6.18 2.74 -0.81
CA ILE A 72 4.83 2.35 -1.22
C ILE A 72 4.67 0.85 -1.02
N SER A 73 3.70 0.45 -0.20
CA SER A 73 3.38 -0.94 0.10
C SER A 73 2.07 -1.38 -0.55
N ALA A 74 2.16 -2.33 -1.47
CA ALA A 74 1.04 -3.05 -2.06
C ALA A 74 1.01 -4.52 -1.58
N VAL A 75 1.39 -4.75 -0.33
CA VAL A 75 1.39 -6.08 0.29
C VAL A 75 -0.02 -6.66 0.29
N GLY A 76 -0.13 -7.88 -0.23
CA GLY A 76 -1.33 -8.71 -0.12
C GLY A 76 -1.14 -9.86 0.85
N GLN A 77 -2.24 -10.49 1.26
CA GLN A 77 -2.20 -11.68 2.11
C GLN A 77 -1.55 -12.85 1.35
N PRO A 78 -0.45 -13.42 1.86
CA PRO A 78 0.12 -14.64 1.28
C PRO A 78 -0.83 -15.82 1.47
N LYS A 79 -0.99 -16.62 0.42
CA LYS A 79 -1.91 -17.77 0.47
C LYS A 79 -1.39 -18.83 1.45
N GLY A 80 -2.24 -19.23 2.39
CA GLY A 80 -1.93 -20.29 3.35
C GLY A 80 -0.96 -19.88 4.47
N GLU A 81 -0.60 -18.60 4.56
CA GLU A 81 0.27 -18.10 5.63
C GLU A 81 -0.54 -17.27 6.64
N PRO A 82 -0.02 -17.08 7.88
CA PRO A 82 -0.59 -16.12 8.83
C PRO A 82 -0.66 -14.71 8.23
N SER A 83 -1.52 -13.88 8.80
CA SER A 83 -1.61 -12.47 8.41
C SER A 83 -0.28 -11.74 8.66
N VAL A 84 0.02 -10.74 7.82
CA VAL A 84 1.35 -10.11 7.77
C VAL A 84 1.31 -8.58 7.92
N PHE A 85 0.13 -7.98 7.87
CA PHE A 85 -0.02 -6.53 7.68
C PHE A 85 0.56 -5.71 8.83
N SER A 86 0.11 -5.96 10.05
CA SER A 86 0.57 -5.23 11.24
C SER A 86 2.08 -5.43 11.49
N GLN A 87 2.58 -6.66 11.33
CA GLN A 87 4.01 -6.95 11.51
C GLN A 87 4.88 -6.25 10.46
N VAL A 88 4.46 -6.29 9.20
CA VAL A 88 5.18 -5.61 8.10
C VAL A 88 5.21 -4.11 8.33
N SER A 89 4.07 -3.48 8.64
CA SER A 89 4.00 -2.05 8.89
C SER A 89 4.79 -1.64 10.15
N LYS A 90 4.83 -2.48 11.19
CA LYS A 90 5.68 -2.26 12.36
C LYS A 90 7.15 -2.23 11.97
N ASN A 91 7.64 -3.22 11.23
CA ASN A 91 9.04 -3.26 10.77
C ASN A 91 9.38 -2.02 9.91
N ILE A 92 8.48 -1.65 9.00
CA ILE A 92 8.66 -0.48 8.14
C ILE A 92 8.77 0.79 8.97
N THR A 93 7.83 1.03 9.88
CA THR A 93 7.81 2.27 10.68
C THR A 93 9.00 2.37 11.63
N GLU A 94 9.47 1.23 12.17
CA GLU A 94 10.69 1.17 12.96
C GLU A 94 11.91 1.66 12.16
N VAL A 95 12.15 1.07 10.98
CA VAL A 95 13.30 1.42 10.14
C VAL A 95 13.15 2.83 9.51
N MET A 96 11.94 3.25 9.17
CA MET A 96 11.69 4.62 8.73
C MET A 96 12.12 5.64 9.79
N ASN A 97 11.85 5.37 11.07
CA ASN A 97 12.31 6.22 12.17
C ASN A 97 13.83 6.20 12.30
N GLU A 98 14.48 5.04 12.15
CA GLU A 98 15.95 4.92 12.18
C GLU A 98 16.60 5.78 11.07
N TYR A 99 16.04 5.80 9.85
CA TYR A 99 16.61 6.48 8.70
C TYR A 99 16.05 7.89 8.45
N GLY A 100 15.10 8.35 9.29
CA GLY A 100 14.47 9.65 9.13
C GLY A 100 13.52 9.75 7.94
N ILE A 101 13.10 8.63 7.35
CA ILE A 101 12.13 8.57 6.26
C ILE A 101 10.74 8.86 6.83
N LYS A 102 9.94 9.71 6.16
CA LYS A 102 8.62 10.11 6.67
C LYS A 102 7.46 9.56 5.87
N ARG A 103 7.57 9.47 4.54
CA ARG A 103 6.43 9.19 3.66
C ARG A 103 6.19 7.70 3.45
N TYR A 104 5.04 7.22 3.93
CA TYR A 104 4.57 5.84 3.80
C TYR A 104 3.18 5.78 3.19
N ILE A 105 3.04 5.15 2.03
CA ILE A 105 1.78 4.97 1.32
C ILE A 105 1.49 3.48 1.27
N LEU A 106 0.29 3.06 1.67
CA LEU A 106 -0.04 1.64 1.71
C LEU A 106 -1.51 1.37 1.41
N LEU A 107 -1.80 0.11 1.06
CA LEU A 107 -3.12 -0.36 0.65
C LEU A 107 -3.77 -1.21 1.71
N THR A 108 -5.09 -1.04 1.87
CA THR A 108 -5.91 -1.96 2.65
C THR A 108 -7.28 -2.17 2.01
N GLY A 109 -8.12 -3.02 2.59
CA GLY A 109 -9.49 -3.21 2.14
C GLY A 109 -10.47 -2.19 2.74
N LEU A 110 -11.66 -2.11 2.17
CA LEU A 110 -12.78 -1.29 2.69
C LEU A 110 -13.23 -1.69 4.11
N ASN A 111 -12.79 -2.85 4.58
CA ASN A 111 -13.15 -3.42 5.88
C ASN A 111 -12.39 -2.81 7.07
N VAL A 112 -11.36 -1.99 6.84
CA VAL A 112 -10.71 -1.23 7.92
C VAL A 112 -11.60 -0.06 8.33
N ASP A 113 -11.87 0.05 9.63
CA ASP A 113 -12.71 1.10 10.21
C ASP A 113 -11.87 2.24 10.77
N THR A 114 -12.39 3.46 10.62
CA THR A 114 -11.85 4.66 11.26
C THR A 114 -12.94 5.37 12.07
N PRO A 115 -12.62 6.19 13.08
CA PRO A 115 -13.60 6.91 13.88
C PRO A 115 -14.49 7.88 13.08
N PHE A 116 -14.09 8.21 11.84
CA PHE A 116 -14.75 9.20 11.00
C PHE A 116 -15.68 8.57 9.95
N ASP A 117 -15.76 7.24 9.90
CA ASP A 117 -16.51 6.51 8.89
C ASP A 117 -18.03 6.72 9.00
N GLN A 118 -18.66 6.87 7.86
CA GLN A 118 -20.12 6.89 7.67
C GLN A 118 -20.48 5.88 6.57
N LYS A 119 -19.96 4.66 6.70
CA LYS A 119 -20.14 3.59 5.72
C LYS A 119 -21.60 3.31 5.43
N ASN A 120 -21.96 3.22 4.15
CA ASN A 120 -23.28 2.80 3.71
C ASN A 120 -23.51 1.30 4.01
N GLU A 121 -24.74 0.82 3.80
CA GLU A 121 -25.12 -0.56 4.14
C GLU A 121 -24.33 -1.60 3.32
N ILE A 122 -23.98 -1.32 2.08
CA ILE A 122 -23.19 -2.25 1.22
C ILE A 122 -21.79 -2.41 1.80
N VAL A 123 -21.12 -1.31 2.16
CA VAL A 123 -19.77 -1.32 2.73
C VAL A 123 -19.75 -1.96 4.12
N LYS A 124 -20.80 -1.74 4.95
CA LYS A 124 -20.98 -2.42 6.24
C LYS A 124 -21.14 -3.92 6.08
N GLN A 125 -22.00 -4.36 5.14
CA GLN A 125 -22.19 -5.78 4.83
C GLN A 125 -20.89 -6.42 4.33
N GLY A 126 -20.13 -5.75 3.44
CA GLY A 126 -18.81 -6.19 2.99
C GLY A 126 -17.83 -6.32 4.15
N THR A 127 -17.80 -5.37 5.07
CA THR A 127 -16.98 -5.42 6.30
C THR A 127 -17.36 -6.61 7.18
N ALA A 128 -18.66 -6.80 7.44
CA ALA A 128 -19.16 -7.92 8.22
C ALA A 128 -18.83 -9.27 7.57
N TRP A 129 -18.95 -9.36 6.25
CA TRP A 129 -18.59 -10.57 5.49
C TRP A 129 -17.08 -10.89 5.64
N MET A 130 -16.22 -9.87 5.60
CA MET A 130 -14.78 -10.06 5.79
C MET A 130 -14.46 -10.57 7.20
N TYR A 131 -15.12 -10.06 8.25
CA TYR A 131 -14.95 -10.56 9.60
C TYR A 131 -15.45 -12.00 9.76
N ALA A 132 -16.56 -12.36 9.10
CA ALA A 132 -17.12 -13.71 9.16
C ALA A 132 -16.24 -14.75 8.46
N ASN A 133 -15.61 -14.39 7.33
CA ASN A 133 -14.88 -15.35 6.49
C ASN A 133 -13.34 -15.29 6.69
N TYR A 134 -12.80 -14.13 7.09
CA TYR A 134 -11.36 -13.89 7.25
C TYR A 134 -11.06 -13.11 8.54
N PRO A 135 -11.50 -13.58 9.72
CA PRO A 135 -11.43 -12.81 10.97
C PRO A 135 -10.01 -12.38 11.33
N LEU A 136 -9.02 -13.28 11.24
CA LEU A 136 -7.63 -12.98 11.59
C LEU A 136 -7.00 -11.94 10.66
N ILE A 137 -7.26 -12.05 9.36
CA ILE A 137 -6.74 -11.10 8.37
C ILE A 137 -7.38 -9.73 8.56
N THR A 138 -8.69 -9.70 8.82
CA THR A 138 -9.45 -8.47 9.02
C THR A 138 -9.01 -7.75 10.30
N ALA A 139 -8.84 -8.51 11.40
CA ALA A 139 -8.33 -7.96 12.65
C ALA A 139 -6.90 -7.43 12.52
N ASP A 140 -6.02 -8.14 11.81
CA ASP A 140 -4.63 -7.72 11.62
C ASP A 140 -4.52 -6.42 10.79
N LYS A 141 -5.38 -6.25 9.79
CA LYS A 141 -5.46 -4.96 9.05
C LYS A 141 -5.94 -3.81 9.92
N GLN A 142 -6.84 -4.08 10.87
CA GLN A 142 -7.27 -3.07 11.83
C GLN A 142 -6.13 -2.70 12.78
N LEU A 143 -5.36 -3.68 13.27
CA LEU A 143 -4.15 -3.44 14.08
C LEU A 143 -3.09 -2.65 13.30
N GLU A 144 -2.93 -2.91 12.00
CA GLU A 144 -2.06 -2.10 11.13
C GLU A 144 -2.46 -0.63 11.16
N TYR A 145 -3.75 -0.31 10.97
CA TYR A 145 -4.26 1.05 11.03
C TYR A 145 -4.01 1.70 12.39
N GLU A 146 -4.30 1.00 13.49
CA GLU A 146 -4.07 1.51 14.85
C GLU A 146 -2.59 1.83 15.11
N ALA A 147 -1.68 0.97 14.63
CA ALA A 147 -0.24 1.20 14.73
C ALA A 147 0.20 2.44 13.92
N LEU A 148 -0.37 2.66 12.73
CA LEU A 148 -0.10 3.85 11.93
C LEU A 148 -0.58 5.13 12.62
N VAL A 149 -1.77 5.13 13.19
CA VAL A 149 -2.33 6.29 13.92
C VAL A 149 -1.43 6.71 15.08
N ASN A 150 -0.82 5.74 15.76
CA ASN A 150 0.09 5.98 16.89
C ASN A 150 1.53 6.30 16.45
N SER A 151 1.82 6.33 15.15
CA SER A 151 3.16 6.60 14.63
C SER A 151 3.41 8.08 14.32
N ASN A 152 4.70 8.44 14.22
CA ASN A 152 5.14 9.78 13.79
C ASN A 152 5.45 9.85 12.28
N ILE A 153 4.92 8.88 11.51
CA ILE A 153 5.12 8.78 10.07
C ILE A 153 4.02 9.53 9.32
N ASP A 154 4.35 10.08 8.16
CA ASP A 154 3.41 10.72 7.24
C ASP A 154 2.77 9.65 6.35
N TRP A 155 1.89 8.85 6.94
CA TRP A 155 1.25 7.74 6.26
C TRP A 155 -0.01 8.16 5.49
N THR A 156 -0.33 7.40 4.43
CA THR A 156 -1.65 7.40 3.77
C THR A 156 -2.08 5.96 3.57
N LEU A 157 -3.16 5.55 4.23
CA LEU A 157 -3.73 4.20 4.15
C LEU A 157 -4.90 4.17 3.16
N VAL A 158 -4.66 3.71 1.95
CA VAL A 158 -5.67 3.73 0.87
C VAL A 158 -6.60 2.53 1.00
N ARG A 159 -7.89 2.80 1.25
CA ARG A 159 -8.93 1.78 1.42
C ARG A 159 -9.63 1.48 0.10
N LEU A 160 -9.66 0.21 -0.31
CA LEU A 160 -10.06 -0.21 -1.64
C LEU A 160 -11.30 -1.10 -1.66
N PRO A 161 -12.17 -0.93 -2.66
CA PRO A 161 -13.13 -1.94 -3.09
C PRO A 161 -12.42 -3.04 -3.92
N LEU A 162 -13.12 -3.72 -4.82
CA LEU A 162 -12.50 -4.68 -5.73
C LEU A 162 -11.57 -4.01 -6.71
N ILE A 163 -10.39 -4.62 -6.94
CA ILE A 163 -9.42 -4.13 -7.92
C ILE A 163 -9.73 -4.78 -9.28
N GLU A 164 -10.03 -3.97 -10.28
CA GLU A 164 -10.14 -4.39 -11.67
C GLU A 164 -8.75 -4.35 -12.33
N LEU A 165 -8.25 -5.51 -12.74
CA LEU A 165 -6.93 -5.63 -13.37
C LEU A 165 -7.02 -5.19 -14.84
N THR A 166 -6.88 -3.91 -15.08
CA THR A 166 -6.98 -3.29 -16.41
C THR A 166 -5.97 -2.17 -16.57
N ASP A 167 -5.53 -1.97 -17.82
CA ASP A 167 -4.70 -0.80 -18.20
C ASP A 167 -5.55 0.45 -18.50
N LYS A 168 -6.89 0.33 -18.47
CA LYS A 168 -7.78 1.47 -18.68
C LYS A 168 -7.79 2.38 -17.46
N SER A 169 -7.92 3.66 -17.70
CA SER A 169 -8.12 4.70 -16.69
C SER A 169 -9.51 5.28 -16.84
N TYR A 170 -10.22 5.44 -15.74
CA TYR A 170 -11.58 5.97 -15.67
C TYR A 170 -11.65 7.25 -14.83
N GLY A 171 -10.55 7.58 -14.13
CA GLY A 171 -10.52 8.59 -13.09
C GLY A 171 -10.84 8.01 -11.70
N VAL A 172 -10.57 8.80 -10.66
CA VAL A 172 -10.68 8.37 -9.26
C VAL A 172 -11.64 9.26 -8.51
N ASN A 173 -12.66 8.65 -7.90
CA ASN A 173 -13.49 9.26 -6.89
C ASN A 173 -12.93 8.94 -5.50
N ILE A 174 -12.83 9.95 -4.61
CA ILE A 174 -12.19 9.84 -3.30
C ILE A 174 -13.17 10.29 -2.22
N ASN A 175 -13.27 9.53 -1.14
CA ASN A 175 -14.10 9.91 0.00
C ASN A 175 -13.44 9.43 1.31
N LEU A 176 -13.50 10.24 2.36
CA LEU A 176 -12.90 9.91 3.66
C LEU A 176 -13.85 9.13 4.57
N LYS A 177 -15.15 9.10 4.26
CA LYS A 177 -16.19 8.56 5.15
C LYS A 177 -16.79 7.25 4.68
N ASP A 178 -16.86 7.05 3.35
CA ASP A 178 -17.51 5.89 2.74
C ASP A 178 -16.84 5.51 1.42
N CYS A 179 -16.98 4.26 1.00
CA CYS A 179 -16.44 3.82 -0.29
C CYS A 179 -17.31 4.34 -1.44
N PRO A 180 -16.75 5.16 -2.36
CA PRO A 180 -17.54 5.84 -3.38
C PRO A 180 -17.91 4.97 -4.58
N GLY A 181 -17.57 3.68 -4.58
CA GLY A 181 -17.85 2.79 -5.70
C GLY A 181 -17.46 1.35 -5.41
N GLU A 182 -17.74 0.46 -6.36
CA GLU A 182 -17.56 -1.00 -6.21
C GLU A 182 -16.19 -1.51 -6.67
N LYS A 183 -15.50 -0.77 -7.52
CA LYS A 183 -14.21 -1.17 -8.10
C LYS A 183 -13.27 0.02 -8.26
N ILE A 184 -11.99 -0.31 -8.34
CA ILE A 184 -10.92 0.61 -8.74
C ILE A 184 -10.08 -0.03 -9.85
N SER A 185 -9.82 0.67 -10.93
CA SER A 185 -8.83 0.26 -11.94
C SER A 185 -7.44 0.17 -11.33
N ALA A 186 -6.70 -0.91 -11.62
CA ALA A 186 -5.33 -1.06 -11.15
C ALA A 186 -4.41 0.04 -11.67
N THR A 187 -4.69 0.58 -12.85
CA THR A 187 -4.00 1.73 -13.44
C THR A 187 -4.28 3.00 -12.64
N ASP A 188 -5.56 3.33 -12.38
CA ASP A 188 -5.94 4.51 -11.60
C ASP A 188 -5.40 4.42 -10.16
N LEU A 189 -5.50 3.24 -9.55
CA LEU A 189 -4.93 2.97 -8.24
C LEU A 189 -3.43 3.28 -8.21
N SER A 190 -2.67 2.81 -9.20
CA SER A 190 -1.22 3.04 -9.24
C SER A 190 -0.88 4.52 -9.40
N TYR A 191 -1.60 5.27 -10.24
CA TYR A 191 -1.42 6.72 -10.38
C TYR A 191 -1.78 7.45 -9.09
N PHE A 192 -2.87 7.06 -8.43
CA PHE A 192 -3.23 7.64 -7.14
C PHE A 192 -2.12 7.46 -6.11
N LEU A 193 -1.57 6.24 -5.97
CA LEU A 193 -0.48 5.96 -5.04
C LEU A 193 0.78 6.78 -5.32
N ILE A 194 1.16 6.90 -6.60
CA ILE A 194 2.34 7.66 -7.01
C ILE A 194 2.12 9.16 -6.73
N ASN A 195 0.94 9.68 -7.01
CA ASN A 195 0.62 11.08 -6.74
C ASN A 195 0.69 11.41 -5.24
N GLN A 196 0.40 10.45 -4.36
CA GLN A 196 0.54 10.63 -2.91
C GLN A 196 1.99 10.88 -2.47
N LEU A 197 2.99 10.64 -3.28
CA LEU A 197 4.37 11.03 -2.98
C LEU A 197 4.48 12.56 -2.83
N HIS A 198 3.73 13.31 -3.62
CA HIS A 198 3.79 14.78 -3.65
C HIS A 198 2.55 15.46 -3.04
N ASP A 199 1.42 14.78 -3.03
CA ASP A 199 0.16 15.28 -2.45
C ASP A 199 0.14 15.04 -0.93
N GLN A 200 0.01 16.12 -0.17
CA GLN A 200 -0.04 16.10 1.29
C GLN A 200 -1.47 16.05 1.85
N THR A 201 -2.47 16.09 0.97
CA THR A 201 -3.90 16.18 1.36
C THR A 201 -4.31 15.03 2.27
N TYR A 202 -3.78 13.83 2.02
CA TYR A 202 -4.15 12.62 2.75
C TYR A 202 -3.08 12.12 3.73
N ILE A 203 -2.17 12.99 4.17
CA ILE A 203 -1.23 12.65 5.24
C ILE A 203 -2.00 12.37 6.54
N LYS A 204 -1.70 11.22 7.17
CA LYS A 204 -2.37 10.69 8.37
C LYS A 204 -3.88 10.48 8.16
N GLN A 205 -4.27 10.13 6.95
CA GLN A 205 -5.65 9.83 6.58
C GLN A 205 -5.78 8.48 5.86
N ALA A 206 -7.01 7.95 5.91
CA ALA A 206 -7.36 6.69 5.30
C ALA A 206 -8.49 6.87 4.25
N PRO A 207 -8.20 7.47 3.07
CA PRO A 207 -9.21 7.67 2.03
C PRO A 207 -9.68 6.35 1.44
N PHE A 208 -10.99 6.26 1.17
CA PHE A 208 -11.54 5.31 0.21
C PHE A 208 -11.38 5.86 -1.20
N ILE A 209 -11.06 5.00 -2.15
CA ILE A 209 -11.00 5.37 -3.56
C ILE A 209 -11.73 4.34 -4.42
N ALA A 210 -12.40 4.81 -5.47
CA ALA A 210 -13.01 3.96 -6.50
C ALA A 210 -12.88 4.63 -7.87
N SER A 211 -13.02 3.87 -8.95
CA SER A 211 -13.15 4.43 -10.29
C SER A 211 -14.47 5.19 -10.44
N ILE A 212 -14.46 6.24 -11.27
CA ILE A 212 -15.64 7.01 -11.66
C ILE A 212 -16.50 6.19 -12.62
#